data_084127defd9f25e42f5f402d24166e85
#
_entry.id   084127defd9f25e42f5f402d24166e85
#
_cell.length_a   1.000
_cell.length_b   1.000
_cell.length_c   1.000
_cell.angle_alpha   90.00
_cell.angle_beta   90.00
_cell.angle_gamma   90.00
#
_symmetry.space_group_name_H-M   'P 1'
#
loop_
_entity.id
_entity.type
_entity.pdbx_description
1 polymer ?
#
loop_
_entity_poly.entity_id
_entity_poly.type
_entity_poly.pdbx_seq_one_letter_code
_entity_poly.pdbx_strand_id
1 'polypeptide(L)'
;QELIHNVATEHGGYSIFTGVGERSREGCDLWGEMNASGVLNKTALVFGQMNEPPGARMRVAETGLTMAEYFREETHKDVLLFIDNIFRFVQAGSEVSALMGRMPSAVGYQPTLANELGALQERITSTKDGSITSVQAVYVPADDLTDPAPATTFAHLDATTVLSRKIVEQGIYPAVDPLASTSRILEADIVGEEHYRVARKVQSILQRYQELQ
;
A
#
# COMPACT_ATOMS: atom_id res chain seq x y z
N GLN A 1 1.56 -11.52 0.43
CA GLN A 1 0.52 -12.57 0.51
C GLN A 1 0.20 -12.90 1.97
N GLU A 2 1.16 -13.34 2.78
CA GLU A 2 0.94 -13.75 4.18
C GLU A 2 0.31 -12.64 5.05
N LEU A 3 0.74 -11.39 4.90
CA LEU A 3 0.12 -10.27 5.60
C LEU A 3 -1.35 -10.10 5.22
N ILE A 4 -1.66 -10.21 3.93
CA ILE A 4 -3.03 -10.10 3.40
C ILE A 4 -3.91 -11.20 3.99
N HIS A 5 -3.42 -12.43 3.96
CA HIS A 5 -4.12 -13.59 4.50
C HIS A 5 -4.41 -13.43 6.00
N ASN A 6 -3.41 -13.09 6.80
CA ASN A 6 -3.53 -12.95 8.25
C ASN A 6 -4.49 -11.82 8.62
N VAL A 7 -4.36 -10.64 8.01
CA VAL A 7 -5.23 -9.51 8.29
C VAL A 7 -6.67 -9.77 7.84
N ALA A 8 -6.89 -10.37 6.66
CA ALA A 8 -8.22 -10.70 6.19
C ALA A 8 -8.92 -11.75 7.08
N THR A 9 -8.17 -12.69 7.63
CA THR A 9 -8.69 -13.73 8.55
C THR A 9 -9.14 -13.11 9.89
N GLU A 10 -8.34 -12.21 10.45
CA GLU A 10 -8.59 -11.59 11.75
C GLU A 10 -9.63 -10.45 11.67
N HIS A 11 -9.71 -9.76 10.55
CA HIS A 11 -10.58 -8.59 10.41
C HIS A 11 -12.08 -8.91 10.54
N GLY A 12 -12.53 -10.07 10.05
CA GLY A 12 -13.92 -10.51 10.14
C GLY A 12 -14.94 -9.72 9.32
N GLY A 13 -14.54 -8.63 8.63
CA GLY A 13 -15.33 -7.80 7.75
C GLY A 13 -15.12 -8.14 6.26
N TYR A 14 -15.54 -7.23 5.39
CA TYR A 14 -15.28 -7.36 3.96
C TYR A 14 -13.86 -6.89 3.61
N SER A 15 -13.20 -7.64 2.74
CA SER A 15 -11.89 -7.31 2.21
C SER A 15 -11.93 -7.24 0.70
N ILE A 16 -11.19 -6.30 0.12
CA ILE A 16 -11.01 -6.17 -1.32
C ILE A 16 -9.53 -6.20 -1.62
N PHE A 17 -9.13 -7.12 -2.46
CA PHE A 17 -7.79 -7.18 -2.97
C PHE A 17 -7.76 -6.66 -4.40
N THR A 18 -6.85 -5.73 -4.66
CA THR A 18 -6.66 -5.13 -5.97
C THR A 18 -5.24 -5.40 -6.45
N GLY A 19 -5.12 -6.31 -7.42
CA GLY A 19 -3.86 -6.64 -8.08
C GLY A 19 -3.61 -5.71 -9.27
N VAL A 20 -2.66 -4.82 -9.15
CA VAL A 20 -2.34 -3.81 -10.16
C VAL A 20 -1.00 -4.13 -10.83
N GLY A 21 -1.04 -4.61 -12.06
CA GLY A 21 0.14 -4.84 -12.87
C GLY A 21 1.08 -5.94 -12.35
N GLU A 22 0.59 -6.84 -11.52
CA GLU A 22 1.36 -7.96 -10.98
C GLU A 22 1.25 -9.22 -11.87
N ARG A 23 1.94 -10.29 -11.49
CA ARG A 23 1.97 -11.54 -12.26
C ARG A 23 0.66 -12.31 -12.09
N SER A 24 0.11 -12.82 -13.19
CA SER A 24 -1.13 -13.62 -13.16
C SER A 24 -1.00 -14.86 -12.28
N ARG A 25 0.18 -15.49 -12.22
CA ARG A 25 0.44 -16.64 -11.36
C ARG A 25 0.27 -16.28 -9.88
N GLU A 26 0.78 -15.16 -9.43
CA GLU A 26 0.66 -14.71 -8.04
C GLU A 26 -0.80 -14.44 -7.66
N GLY A 27 -1.61 -13.93 -8.60
CA GLY A 27 -3.05 -13.78 -8.40
C GLY A 27 -3.79 -15.12 -8.28
N CYS A 28 -3.39 -16.10 -9.06
CA CYS A 28 -3.94 -17.47 -8.98
C CYS A 28 -3.58 -18.16 -7.65
N ASP A 29 -2.33 -18.04 -7.24
CA ASP A 29 -1.84 -18.60 -5.97
C ASP A 29 -2.59 -17.95 -4.77
N LEU A 30 -2.75 -16.63 -4.78
CA LEU A 30 -3.51 -15.90 -3.76
C LEU A 30 -4.98 -16.35 -3.69
N TRP A 31 -5.62 -16.51 -4.85
CA TRP A 31 -7.00 -17.04 -4.90
C TRP A 31 -7.09 -18.43 -4.27
N GLY A 32 -6.13 -19.31 -4.59
CA GLY A 32 -6.06 -20.67 -4.03
C GLY A 32 -5.88 -20.68 -2.51
N GLU A 33 -4.99 -19.84 -1.98
CA GLU A 33 -4.74 -19.69 -0.55
C GLU A 33 -5.98 -19.14 0.19
N MET A 34 -6.63 -18.11 -0.34
CA MET A 34 -7.84 -17.54 0.25
C MET A 34 -9.04 -18.48 0.19
N ASN A 35 -9.13 -19.29 -0.86
CA ASN A 35 -10.16 -20.33 -0.96
C ASN A 35 -9.93 -21.45 0.08
N ALA A 36 -8.68 -21.90 0.23
CA ALA A 36 -8.32 -22.94 1.20
C ALA A 36 -8.54 -22.50 2.65
N SER A 37 -8.32 -21.22 2.96
CA SER A 37 -8.52 -20.64 4.31
C SER A 37 -9.97 -20.26 4.61
N GLY A 38 -10.86 -20.29 3.61
CA GLY A 38 -12.28 -19.97 3.79
C GLY A 38 -12.61 -18.49 3.90
N VAL A 39 -11.65 -17.58 3.65
CA VAL A 39 -11.89 -16.13 3.69
C VAL A 39 -12.44 -15.57 2.38
N LEU A 40 -12.41 -16.35 1.30
CA LEU A 40 -12.82 -15.92 -0.04
C LEU A 40 -14.30 -15.48 -0.11
N ASN A 41 -15.16 -16.02 0.74
CA ASN A 41 -16.58 -15.67 0.79
C ASN A 41 -16.84 -14.21 1.27
N LYS A 42 -15.84 -13.58 1.88
CA LYS A 42 -15.87 -12.19 2.35
C LYS A 42 -14.87 -11.30 1.63
N THR A 43 -14.21 -11.82 0.61
CA THR A 43 -13.14 -11.11 -0.12
C THR A 43 -13.47 -11.01 -1.59
N ALA A 44 -13.44 -9.79 -2.13
CA ALA A 44 -13.49 -9.55 -3.56
C ALA A 44 -12.06 -9.42 -4.11
N LEU A 45 -11.78 -10.14 -5.21
CA LEU A 45 -10.48 -10.09 -5.89
C LEU A 45 -10.65 -9.37 -7.23
N VAL A 46 -9.91 -8.31 -7.44
CA VAL A 46 -9.95 -7.48 -8.64
C VAL A 46 -8.56 -7.41 -9.24
N PHE A 47 -8.39 -7.98 -10.42
CA PHE A 47 -7.07 -8.08 -11.07
C PHE A 47 -7.00 -7.31 -12.38
N GLY A 48 -5.97 -6.50 -12.54
CA GLY A 48 -5.52 -5.93 -13.81
C GLY A 48 -4.03 -6.19 -13.94
N GLN A 49 -3.67 -7.37 -14.41
CA GLN A 49 -2.32 -7.90 -14.34
C GLN A 49 -1.41 -7.32 -15.43
N MET A 50 -0.11 -7.69 -15.40
CA MET A 50 0.91 -7.08 -16.26
C MET A 50 0.71 -7.31 -17.77
N ASN A 51 -0.10 -8.29 -18.16
CA ASN A 51 -0.46 -8.55 -19.55
C ASN A 51 -1.59 -7.63 -20.08
N GLU A 52 -2.25 -6.90 -19.18
CA GLU A 52 -3.33 -5.99 -19.54
C GLU A 52 -2.79 -4.67 -20.11
N PRO A 53 -3.55 -4.00 -21.00
CA PRO A 53 -3.21 -2.66 -21.48
C PRO A 53 -3.04 -1.65 -20.33
N PRO A 54 -2.22 -0.59 -20.52
CA PRO A 54 -1.95 0.38 -19.45
C PRO A 54 -3.23 1.08 -18.93
N GLY A 55 -4.21 1.32 -19.78
CA GLY A 55 -5.50 1.88 -19.35
C GLY A 55 -6.26 0.97 -18.39
N ALA A 56 -6.25 -0.36 -18.62
CA ALA A 56 -6.86 -1.32 -17.71
C ALA A 56 -6.11 -1.41 -16.38
N ARG A 57 -4.77 -1.47 -16.44
CA ARG A 57 -3.93 -1.50 -15.22
C ARG A 57 -4.09 -0.24 -14.36
N MET A 58 -4.29 0.92 -14.98
CA MET A 58 -4.56 2.16 -14.27
C MET A 58 -5.95 2.15 -13.61
N ARG A 59 -6.96 1.62 -14.29
CA ARG A 59 -8.36 1.63 -13.81
C ARG A 59 -8.69 0.56 -12.78
N VAL A 60 -7.93 -0.51 -12.70
CA VAL A 60 -8.22 -1.61 -11.76
C VAL A 60 -8.15 -1.15 -10.30
N ALA A 61 -7.21 -0.27 -9.93
CA ALA A 61 -7.12 0.29 -8.58
C ALA A 61 -8.38 1.10 -8.22
N GLU A 62 -8.86 1.93 -9.14
CA GLU A 62 -10.10 2.69 -8.97
C GLU A 62 -11.33 1.78 -8.89
N THR A 63 -11.37 0.69 -9.64
CA THR A 63 -12.43 -0.31 -9.60
C THR A 63 -12.52 -0.97 -8.23
N GLY A 64 -11.40 -1.45 -7.69
CA GLY A 64 -11.37 -2.03 -6.35
C GLY A 64 -11.78 -1.04 -5.27
N LEU A 65 -11.32 0.20 -5.38
CA LEU A 65 -11.71 1.27 -4.45
C LEU A 65 -13.22 1.57 -4.53
N THR A 66 -13.80 1.62 -5.73
CA THR A 66 -15.25 1.82 -5.89
C THR A 66 -16.06 0.69 -5.25
N MET A 67 -15.58 -0.56 -5.34
CA MET A 67 -16.20 -1.67 -4.62
C MET A 67 -16.08 -1.51 -3.10
N ALA A 68 -14.93 -1.03 -2.61
CA ALA A 68 -14.72 -0.75 -1.20
C ALA A 68 -15.68 0.35 -0.69
N GLU A 69 -15.85 1.42 -1.46
CA GLU A 69 -16.80 2.49 -1.17
C GLU A 69 -18.24 1.96 -1.11
N TYR A 70 -18.63 1.12 -2.06
CA TYR A 70 -19.95 0.50 -2.06
C TYR A 70 -20.21 -0.31 -0.76
N PHE A 71 -19.27 -1.15 -0.36
CA PHE A 71 -19.41 -1.89 0.89
C PHE A 71 -19.43 -1.00 2.13
N ARG A 72 -18.61 0.05 2.17
CA ARG A 72 -18.61 1.03 3.26
C ARG A 72 -19.97 1.71 3.41
N GLU A 73 -20.56 2.17 2.31
CA GLU A 73 -21.77 2.98 2.29
C GLU A 73 -23.04 2.15 2.43
N GLU A 74 -23.15 1.05 1.68
CA GLU A 74 -24.36 0.22 1.65
C GLU A 74 -24.43 -0.80 2.79
N THR A 75 -23.30 -1.32 3.23
CA THR A 75 -23.30 -2.30 4.34
C THR A 75 -22.99 -1.68 5.69
N HIS A 76 -22.61 -0.40 5.75
CA HIS A 76 -22.22 0.33 6.96
C HIS A 76 -21.18 -0.40 7.80
N LYS A 77 -20.15 -0.93 7.15
CA LYS A 77 -19.06 -1.70 7.76
C LYS A 77 -17.70 -1.12 7.42
N ASP A 78 -16.75 -1.49 8.25
CA ASP A 78 -15.34 -1.24 7.96
C ASP A 78 -14.87 -2.21 6.90
N VAL A 79 -14.18 -1.69 5.89
CA VAL A 79 -13.69 -2.42 4.73
C VAL A 79 -12.18 -2.36 4.71
N LEU A 80 -11.55 -3.49 4.40
CA LEU A 80 -10.11 -3.60 4.23
C LEU A 80 -9.79 -3.64 2.73
N LEU A 81 -8.98 -2.69 2.28
CA LEU A 81 -8.55 -2.58 0.88
C LEU A 81 -7.05 -2.88 0.75
N PHE A 82 -6.73 -3.89 -0.01
CA PHE A 82 -5.35 -4.20 -0.40
C PHE A 82 -5.08 -3.72 -1.81
N ILE A 83 -3.97 -3.01 -2.03
CA ILE A 83 -3.50 -2.60 -3.35
C ILE A 83 -2.09 -3.15 -3.55
N ASP A 84 -1.94 -4.05 -4.48
CA ASP A 84 -0.66 -4.63 -4.87
C ASP A 84 -0.49 -4.54 -6.40
N ASN A 85 0.22 -3.58 -6.91
CA ASN A 85 1.15 -2.65 -6.28
C ASN A 85 0.82 -1.22 -6.72
N ILE A 86 0.81 -0.25 -5.81
CA ILE A 86 0.46 1.14 -6.14
C ILE A 86 1.46 1.78 -7.12
N PHE A 87 2.72 1.37 -7.10
CA PHE A 87 3.71 1.82 -8.08
C PHE A 87 3.31 1.45 -9.51
N ARG A 88 2.67 0.29 -9.71
CA ARG A 88 2.19 -0.13 -11.03
C ARG A 88 1.04 0.74 -11.56
N PHE A 89 0.22 1.27 -10.66
CA PHE A 89 -0.76 2.30 -11.01
C PHE A 89 -0.08 3.55 -11.58
N VAL A 90 0.96 4.04 -10.93
CA VAL A 90 1.76 5.18 -11.41
C VAL A 90 2.43 4.86 -12.75
N GLN A 91 3.03 3.70 -12.89
CA GLN A 91 3.68 3.26 -14.12
C GLN A 91 2.68 3.19 -15.29
N ALA A 92 1.50 2.62 -15.07
CA ALA A 92 0.45 2.58 -16.07
C ALA A 92 0.00 3.99 -16.49
N GLY A 93 -0.12 4.91 -15.54
CA GLY A 93 -0.40 6.33 -15.80
C GLY A 93 0.69 7.00 -16.67
N SER A 94 1.97 6.70 -16.43
CA SER A 94 3.06 7.24 -17.25
C SER A 94 3.03 6.67 -18.68
N GLU A 95 2.72 5.40 -18.85
CA GLU A 95 2.55 4.78 -20.17
C GLU A 95 1.38 5.42 -20.94
N VAL A 96 0.23 5.64 -20.30
CA VAL A 96 -0.92 6.34 -20.91
C VAL A 96 -0.55 7.76 -21.30
N SER A 97 0.14 8.50 -20.42
CA SER A 97 0.60 9.86 -20.70
C SER A 97 1.54 9.92 -21.91
N ALA A 98 2.45 8.97 -22.02
CA ALA A 98 3.36 8.86 -23.16
C ALA A 98 2.60 8.55 -24.46
N LEU A 99 1.64 7.65 -24.44
CA LEU A 99 0.77 7.35 -25.60
C LEU A 99 -0.05 8.56 -26.06
N MET A 100 -0.39 9.45 -25.13
CA MET A 100 -1.09 10.70 -25.43
C MET A 100 -0.15 11.81 -25.92
N GLY A 101 1.15 11.56 -26.02
CA GLY A 101 2.14 12.54 -26.47
C GLY A 101 2.40 13.67 -25.47
N ARG A 102 2.08 13.49 -24.18
CA ARG A 102 2.37 14.49 -23.16
C ARG A 102 3.86 14.54 -22.84
N MET A 103 4.36 15.75 -22.63
CA MET A 103 5.76 15.93 -22.22
C MET A 103 5.97 15.35 -20.82
N PRO A 104 6.96 14.46 -20.62
CA PRO A 104 7.23 13.87 -19.30
C PRO A 104 7.79 14.91 -18.33
N SER A 105 7.52 14.70 -17.05
CA SER A 105 8.11 15.44 -15.95
C SER A 105 9.42 14.79 -15.47
N ALA A 106 9.88 15.12 -14.27
CA ALA A 106 11.10 14.56 -13.69
C ALA A 106 11.10 13.03 -13.72
N VAL A 107 12.25 12.44 -14.04
CA VAL A 107 12.48 10.97 -14.09
C VAL A 107 11.58 10.24 -15.10
N GLY A 108 10.92 10.96 -16.00
CA GLY A 108 10.06 10.37 -17.03
C GLY A 108 8.60 10.10 -16.59
N TYR A 109 8.21 10.53 -15.40
CA TYR A 109 6.83 10.40 -14.93
C TYR A 109 5.88 11.39 -15.61
N GLN A 110 4.59 11.08 -15.58
CA GLN A 110 3.54 11.97 -16.06
C GLN A 110 3.47 13.29 -15.25
N PRO A 111 3.18 14.42 -15.89
CA PRO A 111 3.03 15.70 -15.17
C PRO A 111 1.83 15.71 -14.22
N THR A 112 0.87 14.80 -14.39
CA THR A 112 -0.34 14.64 -13.59
C THR A 112 -0.20 13.64 -12.43
N LEU A 113 1.02 13.15 -12.15
CA LEU A 113 1.28 12.12 -11.14
C LEU A 113 0.62 12.41 -9.78
N ALA A 114 0.87 13.59 -9.24
CA ALA A 114 0.33 13.96 -7.93
C ALA A 114 -1.20 14.04 -7.94
N ASN A 115 -1.80 14.54 -9.01
CA ASN A 115 -3.25 14.65 -9.13
C ASN A 115 -3.91 13.27 -9.26
N GLU A 116 -3.32 12.35 -10.03
CA GLU A 116 -3.82 10.99 -10.22
C GLU A 116 -3.74 10.19 -8.92
N LEU A 117 -2.60 10.23 -8.22
CA LEU A 117 -2.45 9.60 -6.92
C LEU A 117 -3.36 10.23 -5.87
N GLY A 118 -3.44 11.55 -5.81
CA GLY A 118 -4.31 12.26 -4.89
C GLY A 118 -5.78 11.89 -5.10
N ALA A 119 -6.25 11.84 -6.35
CA ALA A 119 -7.62 11.44 -6.67
C ALA A 119 -7.96 10.03 -6.21
N LEU A 120 -7.00 9.10 -6.23
CA LEU A 120 -7.18 7.74 -5.71
C LEU A 120 -7.12 7.72 -4.18
N GLN A 121 -6.07 8.28 -3.59
CA GLN A 121 -5.77 8.18 -2.17
C GLN A 121 -6.78 8.91 -1.27
N GLU A 122 -7.25 10.09 -1.68
CA GLU A 122 -8.22 10.89 -0.91
C GLU A 122 -9.61 10.24 -0.79
N ARG A 123 -9.92 9.25 -1.62
CA ARG A 123 -11.15 8.45 -1.51
C ARG A 123 -11.07 7.38 -0.42
N ILE A 124 -9.86 7.03 0.02
CA ILE A 124 -9.61 6.06 1.08
C ILE A 124 -9.75 6.78 2.42
N THR A 125 -10.94 6.80 2.96
CA THR A 125 -11.26 7.57 4.15
C THR A 125 -12.40 6.96 4.96
N SER A 126 -12.54 7.41 6.20
CA SER A 126 -13.68 7.12 7.04
C SER A 126 -14.81 8.10 6.77
N THR A 127 -16.04 7.60 6.74
CA THR A 127 -17.26 8.39 6.66
C THR A 127 -18.15 8.10 7.88
N LYS A 128 -19.32 8.72 7.95
CA LYS A 128 -20.32 8.40 8.98
C LYS A 128 -20.89 6.98 8.86
N ASP A 129 -20.76 6.36 7.69
CA ASP A 129 -21.35 5.05 7.38
C ASP A 129 -20.38 3.90 7.61
N GLY A 130 -19.07 4.16 7.63
CA GLY A 130 -18.02 3.16 7.85
C GLY A 130 -16.65 3.70 7.50
N SER A 131 -15.65 2.81 7.48
CA SER A 131 -14.27 3.17 7.14
C SER A 131 -13.68 2.29 6.05
N ILE A 132 -12.68 2.82 5.34
CA ILE A 132 -11.79 2.04 4.48
C ILE A 132 -10.39 2.15 5.07
N THR A 133 -9.84 1.01 5.47
CA THR A 133 -8.43 0.90 5.85
C THR A 133 -7.67 0.24 4.70
N SER A 134 -6.62 0.88 4.21
CA SER A 134 -5.83 0.33 3.11
C SER A 134 -4.48 -0.20 3.57
N VAL A 135 -4.06 -1.30 2.95
CA VAL A 135 -2.70 -1.81 3.00
C VAL A 135 -2.16 -1.81 1.57
N GLN A 136 -1.15 -1.00 1.31
CA GLN A 136 -0.63 -0.78 -0.03
C GLN A 136 0.81 -1.25 -0.12
N ALA A 137 1.09 -2.13 -1.07
CA ALA A 137 2.47 -2.45 -1.43
C ALA A 137 3.02 -1.33 -2.33
N VAL A 138 4.19 -0.82 -1.98
CA VAL A 138 4.87 0.23 -2.73
C VAL A 138 6.24 -0.28 -3.17
N TYR A 139 6.39 -0.50 -4.46
CA TYR A 139 7.71 -0.78 -5.02
C TYR A 139 8.53 0.51 -5.09
N VAL A 140 9.77 0.44 -4.60
CA VAL A 140 10.70 1.56 -4.57
C VAL A 140 11.81 1.29 -5.60
N PRO A 141 11.83 2.01 -6.73
CA PRO A 141 12.86 1.83 -7.75
C PRO A 141 14.27 2.09 -7.19
N ALA A 142 15.20 1.17 -7.42
CA ALA A 142 16.59 1.27 -6.98
C ALA A 142 16.79 1.54 -5.48
N ASP A 143 15.84 1.16 -4.63
CA ASP A 143 15.79 1.45 -3.20
C ASP A 143 15.88 2.98 -2.88
N ASP A 144 15.49 3.83 -3.83
CA ASP A 144 15.50 5.30 -3.70
C ASP A 144 14.12 5.81 -3.24
N LEU A 145 13.99 6.07 -1.95
CA LEU A 145 12.79 6.63 -1.35
C LEU A 145 12.47 8.07 -1.81
N THR A 146 13.41 8.74 -2.47
CA THR A 146 13.24 10.10 -3.00
C THR A 146 12.70 10.12 -4.43
N ASP A 147 12.57 8.95 -5.07
CA ASP A 147 11.91 8.85 -6.38
C ASP A 147 10.49 9.46 -6.31
N PRO A 148 10.06 10.23 -7.33
CA PRO A 148 8.76 10.92 -7.30
C PRO A 148 7.55 10.04 -7.03
N ALA A 149 7.55 8.78 -7.48
CA ALA A 149 6.41 7.88 -7.29
C ALA A 149 6.24 7.45 -5.82
N PRO A 150 7.24 6.83 -5.15
CA PRO A 150 7.12 6.53 -3.72
C PRO A 150 6.99 7.79 -2.87
N ALA A 151 7.73 8.85 -3.14
CA ALA A 151 7.66 10.08 -2.36
C ALA A 151 6.25 10.70 -2.37
N THR A 152 5.61 10.77 -3.52
CA THR A 152 4.22 11.26 -3.64
C THR A 152 3.23 10.32 -2.95
N THR A 153 3.45 9.01 -3.06
CA THR A 153 2.59 8.01 -2.39
C THR A 153 2.69 8.15 -0.87
N PHE A 154 3.88 8.25 -0.32
CA PHE A 154 4.11 8.35 1.13
C PHE A 154 3.46 9.59 1.76
N ALA A 155 3.32 10.67 1.01
CA ALA A 155 2.65 11.88 1.49
C ALA A 155 1.16 11.64 1.85
N HIS A 156 0.53 10.62 1.27
CA HIS A 156 -0.87 10.26 1.53
C HIS A 156 -1.04 9.15 2.58
N LEU A 157 0.03 8.50 3.03
CA LEU A 157 -0.05 7.38 3.94
C LEU A 157 0.03 7.81 5.40
N ASP A 158 -0.78 7.19 6.24
CA ASP A 158 -0.79 7.42 7.70
C ASP A 158 0.34 6.65 8.41
N ALA A 159 0.77 5.53 7.86
CA ALA A 159 1.87 4.73 8.36
C ALA A 159 2.67 4.12 7.21
N THR A 160 3.97 4.04 7.39
CA THR A 160 4.88 3.39 6.44
C THR A 160 5.74 2.37 7.14
N THR A 161 5.86 1.18 6.55
CA THR A 161 6.78 0.13 7.00
C THR A 161 7.80 -0.09 5.90
N VAL A 162 9.04 0.30 6.17
CA VAL A 162 10.15 0.20 5.20
C VAL A 162 10.95 -1.06 5.45
N LEU A 163 11.06 -1.90 4.41
CA LEU A 163 11.92 -3.08 4.43
C LEU A 163 13.31 -2.71 3.91
N SER A 164 14.37 -3.13 4.61
CA SER A 164 15.75 -2.79 4.30
C SER A 164 16.57 -4.02 3.93
N ARG A 165 17.24 -3.98 2.77
CA ARG A 165 18.19 -5.02 2.34
C ARG A 165 19.39 -5.13 3.29
N LYS A 166 19.87 -4.00 3.82
CA LYS A 166 20.98 -3.97 4.78
C LYS A 166 20.68 -4.78 6.04
N ILE A 167 19.41 -4.75 6.49
CA ILE A 167 18.97 -5.52 7.66
C ILE A 167 18.90 -7.01 7.32
N VAL A 168 18.43 -7.36 6.10
CA VAL A 168 18.47 -8.75 5.61
C VAL A 168 19.89 -9.31 5.59
N GLU A 169 20.86 -8.53 5.10
CA GLU A 169 22.28 -8.91 5.05
C GLU A 169 22.87 -9.19 6.43
N GLN A 170 22.33 -8.58 7.47
CA GLN A 170 22.69 -8.85 8.88
C GLN A 170 21.96 -10.08 9.46
N GLY A 171 21.08 -10.73 8.69
CA GLY A 171 20.30 -11.89 9.13
C GLY A 171 19.18 -11.56 10.12
N ILE A 172 18.75 -10.29 10.20
CA ILE A 172 17.69 -9.86 11.12
C ILE A 172 16.33 -9.90 10.39
N TYR A 173 15.37 -10.60 10.97
CA TYR A 173 14.01 -10.72 10.46
C TYR A 173 12.98 -10.45 11.56
N PRO A 174 11.85 -9.78 11.25
CA PRO A 174 11.53 -9.11 9.98
C PRO A 174 12.50 -7.96 9.69
N ALA A 175 12.87 -7.79 8.42
CA ALA A 175 13.87 -6.81 7.98
C ALA A 175 13.29 -5.38 7.88
N VAL A 176 12.57 -4.96 8.89
CA VAL A 176 11.96 -3.63 8.99
C VAL A 176 12.97 -2.62 9.49
N ASP A 177 13.10 -1.51 8.79
CA ASP A 177 13.91 -0.38 9.25
C ASP A 177 13.08 0.50 10.21
N PRO A 178 13.35 0.48 11.52
CA PRO A 178 12.56 1.21 12.51
C PRO A 178 12.82 2.73 12.50
N LEU A 179 13.89 3.19 11.84
CA LEU A 179 14.20 4.61 11.71
C LEU A 179 13.56 5.23 10.46
N ALA A 180 13.45 4.46 9.38
CA ALA A 180 12.78 4.87 8.15
C ALA A 180 11.25 4.66 8.19
N SER A 181 10.76 3.80 9.08
CA SER A 181 9.33 3.51 9.25
C SER A 181 8.67 4.53 10.17
N THR A 182 7.46 4.94 9.83
CA THR A 182 6.70 5.96 10.57
C THR A 182 5.25 5.56 10.77
N SER A 183 4.60 6.14 11.78
CA SER A 183 3.16 6.01 12.00
C SER A 183 2.61 7.26 12.68
N ARG A 184 1.50 7.81 12.16
CA ARG A 184 0.80 8.95 12.76
C ARG A 184 0.19 8.64 14.12
N ILE A 185 -0.16 7.37 14.36
CA ILE A 185 -0.75 6.96 15.64
C ILE A 185 0.28 6.69 16.74
N LEU A 186 1.58 6.83 16.47
CA LEU A 186 2.63 6.72 17.49
C LEU A 186 2.71 8.02 18.30
N GLU A 187 1.67 8.28 19.07
CA GLU A 187 1.54 9.40 20.01
C GLU A 187 1.10 8.89 21.38
N ALA A 188 1.54 9.58 22.43
CA ALA A 188 1.28 9.16 23.81
C ALA A 188 -0.22 9.02 24.13
N ASP A 189 -1.03 9.92 23.58
CA ASP A 189 -2.49 9.95 23.79
C ASP A 189 -3.21 8.75 23.14
N ILE A 190 -2.59 8.12 22.14
CA ILE A 190 -3.18 7.00 21.40
C ILE A 190 -2.63 5.67 21.90
N VAL A 191 -1.31 5.51 21.96
CA VAL A 191 -0.67 4.23 22.31
C VAL A 191 -0.35 4.12 23.81
N GLY A 192 -0.48 5.18 24.55
CA GLY A 192 -0.11 5.29 25.96
C GLY A 192 1.33 5.74 26.18
N GLU A 193 1.56 6.42 27.30
CA GLU A 193 2.85 7.02 27.66
C GLU A 193 4.01 6.02 27.69
N GLU A 194 3.78 4.82 28.25
CA GLU A 194 4.82 3.81 28.37
C GLU A 194 5.28 3.30 27.00
N HIS A 195 4.34 2.92 26.14
CA HIS A 195 4.63 2.47 24.77
C HIS A 195 5.38 3.55 23.98
N TYR A 196 4.85 4.77 24.00
CA TYR A 196 5.48 5.92 23.31
C TYR A 196 6.91 6.15 23.77
N ARG A 197 7.14 6.20 25.09
CA ARG A 197 8.48 6.40 25.67
C ARG A 197 9.46 5.31 25.28
N VAL A 198 9.02 4.04 25.32
CA VAL A 198 9.87 2.89 24.95
C VAL A 198 10.22 2.98 23.47
N ALA A 199 9.25 3.23 22.59
CA ALA A 199 9.47 3.35 21.14
C ALA A 199 10.48 4.46 20.82
N ARG A 200 10.31 5.66 21.41
CA ARG A 200 11.23 6.78 21.22
C ARG A 200 12.65 6.49 21.74
N LYS A 201 12.76 5.80 22.87
CA LYS A 201 14.07 5.40 23.42
C LYS A 201 14.78 4.39 22.52
N VAL A 202 14.05 3.43 21.98
CA VAL A 202 14.62 2.47 21.02
C VAL A 202 15.11 3.18 19.76
N GLN A 203 14.31 4.07 19.17
CA GLN A 203 14.72 4.87 18.01
C GLN A 203 16.00 5.67 18.29
N SER A 204 16.07 6.33 19.45
CA SER A 204 17.26 7.11 19.85
C SER A 204 18.53 6.26 19.98
N ILE A 205 18.40 5.05 20.54
CA ILE A 205 19.53 4.12 20.68
C ILE A 205 20.00 3.63 19.30
N LEU A 206 19.08 3.28 18.41
CA LEU A 206 19.39 2.83 17.07
C LEU A 206 20.02 3.94 16.22
N GLN A 207 19.54 5.17 16.35
CA GLN A 207 20.12 6.32 15.67
C GLN A 207 21.57 6.55 16.14
N ARG A 208 21.80 6.52 17.45
CA ARG A 208 23.15 6.64 18.01
C ARG A 208 24.07 5.50 17.56
N TYR A 209 23.54 4.30 17.44
CA TYR A 209 24.31 3.17 16.90
C TYR A 209 24.74 3.40 15.45
N GLN A 210 23.84 3.94 14.60
CA GLN A 210 24.20 4.28 13.21
C GLN A 210 25.24 5.40 13.11
N GLU A 211 25.22 6.36 14.03
CA GLU A 211 26.21 7.45 14.07
C GLU A 211 27.63 6.98 14.47
N LEU A 212 27.72 5.80 15.11
CA LEU A 212 28.98 5.24 15.58
C LEU A 212 29.59 4.19 14.64
N GLN A 213 28.87 3.77 13.59
CA GLN A 213 29.36 2.90 12.52
C GLN A 213 30.06 3.69 11.42
#